data_6577d2865d71c165b1af01c211ee530c
#
_entry.id   6577d2865d71c165b1af01c211ee530c
#
_cell.length_a   1.000
_cell.length_b   1.000
_cell.length_c   1.000
_cell.angle_alpha   90.00
_cell.angle_beta   90.00
_cell.angle_gamma   90.00
#
_symmetry.space_group_name_H-M   'P 1'
#
loop_
_entity.id
_entity.type
_entity.pdbx_description
1 polymer ?
#
loop_
_entity_poly.entity_id
_entity_poly.type
_entity_poly.pdbx_seq_one_letter_code
_entity_poly.pdbx_strand_id
1 'polypeptide(L)'
;MNKVVPIDKSSTILTIVLAFLFLGEEVSALKIVCVILIGAGTFLMIQKKETEKSAEQEKKSWLLYACLSAVFASLTSILGKIGIEGLNSNLGTAIRTAVVLLMAWIMVFAKGKQKEIGRIDRRELGFICLSGLATGGSWLCYYKALQDGLASVVVPIDKLSILVTIAFSWIVFHEKLTKKAVLGLLCIVAGTMILAVL
;
A
#
# COMPACT_ATOMS: atom_id res chain seq x y z
N MET A 1 -8.29 -5.89 11.02
CA MET A 1 -7.09 -5.56 10.24
C MET A 1 -6.62 -6.67 9.30
N ASN A 2 -6.70 -7.93 9.67
CA ASN A 2 -6.10 -9.06 8.93
C ASN A 2 -6.67 -9.43 7.54
N LYS A 3 -7.73 -8.80 7.04
CA LYS A 3 -8.33 -9.14 5.72
C LYS A 3 -8.06 -8.09 4.63
N VAL A 4 -7.98 -6.81 5.01
CA VAL A 4 -7.80 -5.70 4.06
C VAL A 4 -6.33 -5.57 3.64
N VAL A 5 -5.41 -5.71 4.59
CA VAL A 5 -3.96 -5.57 4.34
C VAL A 5 -3.44 -6.51 3.24
N PRO A 6 -3.79 -7.82 3.20
CA PRO A 6 -3.34 -8.69 2.12
C PRO A 6 -3.88 -8.30 0.74
N ILE A 7 -5.13 -7.81 0.66
CA ILE A 7 -5.71 -7.38 -0.62
C ILE A 7 -5.01 -6.12 -1.12
N ASP A 8 -4.73 -5.18 -0.24
CA ASP A 8 -3.93 -3.99 -0.57
C ASP A 8 -2.53 -4.39 -1.09
N LYS A 9 -1.92 -5.43 -0.51
CA LYS A 9 -0.62 -5.96 -0.97
C LYS A 9 -0.69 -6.64 -2.34
N SER A 10 -1.86 -7.09 -2.82
CA SER A 10 -2.01 -7.60 -4.19
C SER A 10 -1.78 -6.53 -5.25
N SER A 11 -1.89 -5.24 -4.88
CA SER A 11 -1.51 -4.11 -5.74
C SER A 11 -0.06 -4.19 -6.22
N THR A 12 0.83 -4.81 -5.43
CA THR A 12 2.24 -5.01 -5.80
C THR A 12 2.39 -5.83 -7.08
N ILE A 13 1.64 -6.93 -7.18
CA ILE A 13 1.67 -7.79 -8.38
C ILE A 13 1.17 -6.99 -9.59
N LEU A 14 0.06 -6.27 -9.40
CA LEU A 14 -0.50 -5.44 -10.47
C LEU A 14 0.47 -4.33 -10.88
N THR A 15 1.16 -3.69 -9.93
CA THR A 15 2.18 -2.66 -10.24
C THR A 15 3.34 -3.25 -11.02
N ILE A 16 3.84 -4.44 -10.67
CA ILE A 16 4.95 -5.07 -11.40
C ILE A 16 4.52 -5.41 -12.84
N VAL A 17 3.32 -5.95 -13.02
CA VAL A 17 2.77 -6.23 -14.36
C VAL A 17 2.63 -4.93 -15.17
N LEU A 18 2.12 -3.87 -14.56
CA LEU A 18 1.99 -2.57 -15.23
C LEU A 18 3.36 -1.93 -15.52
N ALA A 19 4.36 -2.11 -14.65
CA ALA A 19 5.73 -1.64 -14.90
C ALA A 19 6.33 -2.31 -16.14
N PHE A 20 6.13 -3.61 -16.30
CA PHE A 20 6.56 -4.31 -17.52
C PHE A 20 5.85 -3.81 -18.78
N LEU A 21 4.54 -3.54 -18.70
CA LEU A 21 3.74 -3.10 -19.84
C LEU A 21 3.96 -1.63 -20.22
N PHE A 22 4.05 -0.75 -19.25
CA PHE A 22 4.06 0.71 -19.49
C PHE A 22 5.44 1.35 -19.38
N LEU A 23 6.33 0.81 -18.53
CA LEU A 23 7.67 1.36 -18.34
C LEU A 23 8.74 0.61 -19.16
N GLY A 24 8.35 -0.48 -19.85
CA GLY A 24 9.30 -1.26 -20.66
C GLY A 24 10.41 -1.91 -19.82
N GLU A 25 10.17 -2.15 -18.52
CA GLU A 25 11.15 -2.82 -17.67
C GLU A 25 11.39 -4.25 -18.14
N GLU A 26 12.63 -4.71 -18.17
CA GLU A 26 12.98 -6.05 -18.64
C GLU A 26 12.37 -7.15 -17.77
N VAL A 27 11.71 -8.09 -18.43
CA VAL A 27 11.13 -9.27 -17.80
C VAL A 27 12.18 -10.37 -17.72
N SER A 28 12.77 -10.56 -16.55
CA SER A 28 13.62 -11.72 -16.28
C SER A 28 12.80 -12.87 -15.70
N ALA A 29 13.15 -14.11 -16.04
CA ALA A 29 12.52 -15.31 -15.47
C ALA A 29 12.56 -15.28 -13.93
N LEU A 30 13.63 -14.75 -13.35
CA LEU A 30 13.78 -14.61 -11.90
C LEU A 30 12.80 -13.57 -11.31
N LYS A 31 12.54 -12.46 -12.00
CA LYS A 31 11.51 -11.48 -11.59
C LYS A 31 10.11 -12.13 -11.57
N ILE A 32 9.79 -12.98 -12.55
CA ILE A 32 8.51 -13.71 -12.58
C ILE A 32 8.38 -14.63 -11.36
N VAL A 33 9.43 -15.36 -11.00
CA VAL A 33 9.44 -16.23 -9.81
C VAL A 33 9.22 -15.41 -8.54
N CYS A 34 9.86 -14.25 -8.42
CA CYS A 34 9.65 -13.34 -7.27
C CYS A 34 8.20 -12.86 -7.19
N VAL A 35 7.59 -12.48 -8.32
CA VAL A 35 6.18 -12.06 -8.37
C VAL A 35 5.24 -13.18 -7.90
N ILE A 36 5.48 -14.42 -8.37
CA ILE A 36 4.71 -15.59 -7.94
C ILE A 36 4.89 -15.83 -6.45
N LEU A 37 6.11 -15.71 -5.93
CA LEU A 37 6.41 -15.90 -4.51
C LEU A 37 5.73 -14.85 -3.63
N ILE A 38 5.76 -13.57 -4.03
CA ILE A 38 5.05 -12.48 -3.36
C ILE A 38 3.55 -12.71 -3.41
N GLY A 39 3.02 -13.14 -4.56
CA GLY A 39 1.60 -13.45 -4.75
C GLY A 39 1.12 -14.61 -3.86
N ALA A 40 1.86 -15.71 -3.86
CA ALA A 40 1.58 -16.87 -3.00
C ALA A 40 1.66 -16.49 -1.51
N GLY A 41 2.68 -15.71 -1.12
CA GLY A 41 2.82 -15.21 0.24
C GLY A 41 1.64 -14.32 0.66
N THR A 42 1.21 -13.42 -0.22
CA THR A 42 0.04 -12.57 0.00
C THR A 42 -1.23 -13.42 0.18
N PHE A 43 -1.43 -14.42 -0.67
CA PHE A 43 -2.58 -15.33 -0.59
C PHE A 43 -2.58 -16.14 0.71
N LEU A 44 -1.44 -16.65 1.16
CA LEU A 44 -1.29 -17.37 2.42
C LEU A 44 -1.60 -16.49 3.65
N MET A 45 -1.36 -15.18 3.55
CA MET A 45 -1.68 -14.23 4.62
C MET A 45 -3.18 -13.89 4.69
N ILE A 46 -3.97 -14.15 3.63
CA ILE A 46 -5.42 -13.96 3.64
C ILE A 46 -6.05 -15.06 4.48
N GLN A 47 -6.13 -14.86 5.80
CA GLN A 47 -6.80 -15.81 6.68
C GLN A 47 -8.31 -15.71 6.55
N LYS A 48 -8.97 -16.82 6.21
CA LYS A 48 -10.38 -17.01 6.47
C LYS A 48 -10.57 -17.14 7.99
N LYS A 49 -10.84 -16.04 8.68
CA LYS A 49 -11.48 -16.14 9.99
C LYS A 49 -12.95 -16.43 9.72
N GLU A 50 -13.38 -17.63 10.05
CA GLU A 50 -14.81 -17.97 10.15
C GLU A 50 -15.42 -17.03 11.18
N THR A 51 -16.22 -16.09 10.75
CA THR A 51 -17.04 -15.26 11.62
C THR A 51 -18.44 -15.22 11.00
N GLU A 52 -19.30 -15.95 11.67
CA GLU A 52 -20.76 -15.89 11.75
C GLU A 52 -21.62 -15.21 10.66
N LYS A 53 -22.70 -15.92 10.38
CA LYS A 53 -23.71 -15.87 9.34
C LYS A 53 -24.54 -14.58 9.13
N SER A 54 -24.14 -13.42 9.64
CA SER A 54 -24.94 -12.19 9.53
C SER A 54 -24.39 -11.12 8.56
N ALA A 55 -23.39 -11.43 7.74
CA ALA A 55 -22.65 -10.43 6.98
C ALA A 55 -22.56 -10.70 5.47
N GLU A 56 -23.52 -11.37 4.84
CA GLU A 56 -23.38 -11.70 3.41
C GLU A 56 -23.56 -10.48 2.50
N GLN A 57 -24.30 -9.47 2.90
CA GLN A 57 -24.52 -8.26 2.09
C GLN A 57 -23.42 -7.20 2.32
N GLU A 58 -22.87 -7.09 3.52
CA GLU A 58 -21.69 -6.24 3.79
C GLU A 58 -20.39 -6.81 3.19
N LYS A 59 -20.30 -8.13 2.99
CA LYS A 59 -19.10 -8.78 2.45
C LYS A 59 -18.72 -8.38 1.03
N LYS A 60 -19.66 -7.98 0.18
CA LYS A 60 -19.38 -7.59 -1.22
C LYS A 60 -18.83 -6.16 -1.32
N SER A 61 -19.32 -5.25 -0.51
CA SER A 61 -18.92 -3.83 -0.61
C SER A 61 -17.48 -3.59 -0.18
N TRP A 62 -17.04 -4.12 0.96
CA TRP A 62 -15.66 -3.91 1.41
C TRP A 62 -14.62 -4.56 0.48
N LEU A 63 -14.97 -5.71 -0.14
CA LEU A 63 -14.09 -6.37 -1.11
C LEU A 63 -13.93 -5.51 -2.36
N LEU A 64 -15.04 -4.94 -2.87
CA LEU A 64 -15.01 -4.01 -4.01
C LEU A 64 -14.11 -2.80 -3.72
N TYR A 65 -14.27 -2.17 -2.55
CA TYR A 65 -13.43 -1.04 -2.15
C TYR A 65 -11.95 -1.43 -2.00
N ALA A 66 -11.66 -2.62 -1.47
CA ALA A 66 -10.30 -3.12 -1.34
C ALA A 66 -9.67 -3.41 -2.72
N CYS A 67 -10.41 -4.00 -3.66
CA CYS A 67 -9.94 -4.21 -5.03
C CYS A 67 -9.71 -2.88 -5.76
N LEU A 68 -10.65 -1.92 -5.65
CA LEU A 68 -10.47 -0.59 -6.22
C LEU A 68 -9.25 0.12 -5.63
N SER A 69 -9.05 0.03 -4.32
CA SER A 69 -7.86 0.57 -3.65
C SER A 69 -6.58 -0.03 -4.23
N ALA A 70 -6.53 -1.35 -4.45
CA ALA A 70 -5.37 -2.01 -5.04
C ALA A 70 -5.08 -1.53 -6.48
N VAL A 71 -6.13 -1.35 -7.29
CA VAL A 71 -6.00 -0.82 -8.65
C VAL A 71 -5.49 0.62 -8.62
N PHE A 72 -6.10 1.49 -7.83
CA PHE A 72 -5.65 2.89 -7.73
C PHE A 72 -4.24 3.00 -7.13
N ALA A 73 -3.86 2.14 -6.19
CA ALA A 73 -2.50 2.13 -5.64
C ALA A 73 -1.46 1.77 -6.69
N SER A 74 -1.74 0.78 -7.54
CA SER A 74 -0.84 0.40 -8.63
C SER A 74 -0.75 1.49 -9.71
N LEU A 75 -1.89 2.08 -10.11
CA LEU A 75 -1.91 3.21 -11.03
C LEU A 75 -1.14 4.41 -10.46
N THR A 76 -1.28 4.70 -9.17
CA THR A 76 -0.54 5.78 -8.50
C THR A 76 0.97 5.58 -8.61
N SER A 77 1.46 4.34 -8.44
CA SER A 77 2.89 4.04 -8.52
C SER A 77 3.42 4.23 -9.95
N ILE A 78 2.69 3.74 -10.94
CA ILE A 78 3.10 3.84 -12.36
C ILE A 78 3.00 5.28 -12.87
N LEU A 79 1.87 5.95 -12.65
CA LEU A 79 1.69 7.35 -13.06
C LEU A 79 2.65 8.27 -12.30
N GLY A 80 2.93 7.96 -11.02
CA GLY A 80 3.93 8.65 -10.24
C GLY A 80 5.32 8.54 -10.87
N LYS A 81 5.75 7.34 -11.25
CA LYS A 81 7.04 7.10 -11.93
C LYS A 81 7.14 7.88 -13.23
N ILE A 82 6.14 7.81 -14.08
CA ILE A 82 6.10 8.56 -15.35
C ILE A 82 6.10 10.08 -15.10
N GLY A 83 5.29 10.53 -14.13
CA GLY A 83 5.12 11.96 -13.85
C GLY A 83 6.31 12.64 -13.20
N ILE A 84 7.23 11.88 -12.57
CA ILE A 84 8.46 12.44 -11.96
C ILE A 84 9.68 12.31 -12.89
N GLU A 85 9.53 11.70 -14.05
CA GLU A 85 10.60 11.60 -15.04
C GLU A 85 10.98 13.00 -15.52
N GLY A 86 12.24 13.40 -15.32
CA GLY A 86 12.72 14.73 -15.64
C GLY A 86 12.35 15.86 -14.68
N LEU A 87 11.59 15.57 -13.60
CA LEU A 87 11.25 16.52 -12.55
C LEU A 87 11.97 16.19 -11.23
N ASN A 88 12.11 17.21 -10.38
CA ASN A 88 12.57 16.96 -9.00
C ASN A 88 11.49 16.18 -8.24
N SER A 89 11.88 15.06 -7.58
CA SER A 89 10.96 14.19 -6.85
C SER A 89 10.17 14.92 -5.76
N ASN A 90 10.79 15.91 -5.11
CA ASN A 90 10.11 16.72 -4.10
C ASN A 90 9.00 17.58 -4.70
N LEU A 91 9.23 18.13 -5.91
CA LEU A 91 8.23 18.91 -6.63
C LEU A 91 7.06 18.00 -7.07
N GLY A 92 7.35 16.80 -7.59
CA GLY A 92 6.35 15.81 -7.93
C GLY A 92 5.48 15.41 -6.72
N THR A 93 6.12 15.19 -5.56
CA THR A 93 5.42 14.90 -4.31
C THR A 93 4.54 16.09 -3.88
N ALA A 94 5.02 17.32 -3.98
CA ALA A 94 4.28 18.52 -3.60
C ALA A 94 3.03 18.71 -4.48
N ILE A 95 3.16 18.61 -5.80
CA ILE A 95 2.04 18.73 -6.75
C ILE A 95 0.99 17.68 -6.47
N ARG A 96 1.40 16.40 -6.33
CA ARG A 96 0.49 15.31 -6.00
C ARG A 96 -0.25 15.55 -4.68
N THR A 97 0.46 15.97 -3.64
CA THR A 97 -0.12 16.22 -2.33
C THR A 97 -1.13 17.36 -2.37
N ALA A 98 -0.85 18.42 -3.16
CA ALA A 98 -1.81 19.50 -3.36
C ALA A 98 -3.11 19.01 -4.03
N VAL A 99 -3.01 18.17 -5.06
CA VAL A 99 -4.18 17.57 -5.71
C VAL A 99 -4.99 16.72 -4.72
N VAL A 100 -4.31 15.86 -3.93
CA VAL A 100 -4.97 15.02 -2.92
C VAL A 100 -5.65 15.87 -1.85
N LEU A 101 -5.03 16.95 -1.41
CA LEU A 101 -5.60 17.91 -0.46
C LEU A 101 -6.87 18.55 -1.01
N LEU A 102 -6.86 19.01 -2.26
CA LEU A 102 -8.03 19.60 -2.91
C LEU A 102 -9.17 18.59 -3.02
N MET A 103 -8.88 17.36 -3.47
CA MET A 103 -9.88 16.30 -3.54
C MET A 103 -10.49 15.98 -2.17
N ALA A 104 -9.65 15.90 -1.12
CA ALA A 104 -10.12 15.64 0.24
C ALA A 104 -11.08 16.74 0.72
N TRP A 105 -10.75 18.02 0.50
CA TRP A 105 -11.63 19.14 0.84
C TRP A 105 -12.93 19.13 0.04
N ILE A 106 -12.89 18.87 -1.27
CA ILE A 106 -14.09 18.72 -2.09
C ILE A 106 -15.02 17.66 -1.50
N MET A 107 -14.48 16.51 -1.08
CA MET A 107 -15.27 15.44 -0.45
C MET A 107 -15.87 15.85 0.90
N VAL A 108 -15.14 16.61 1.73
CA VAL A 108 -15.64 17.14 3.01
C VAL A 108 -16.82 18.09 2.77
N PHE A 109 -16.67 18.99 1.80
CA PHE A 109 -17.75 19.93 1.46
C PHE A 109 -18.96 19.22 0.83
N ALA A 110 -18.72 18.29 -0.09
CA ALA A 110 -19.81 17.52 -0.74
C ALA A 110 -20.64 16.69 0.26
N LYS A 111 -20.00 16.21 1.34
CA LYS A 111 -20.67 15.48 2.42
C LYS A 111 -21.23 16.38 3.53
N GLY A 112 -21.01 17.70 3.47
CA GLY A 112 -21.47 18.65 4.49
C GLY A 112 -20.82 18.45 5.86
N LYS A 113 -19.64 17.82 5.91
CA LYS A 113 -18.97 17.44 7.17
C LYS A 113 -18.05 18.51 7.76
N GLN A 114 -17.96 19.69 7.15
CA GLN A 114 -17.11 20.79 7.62
C GLN A 114 -17.42 21.23 9.05
N LYS A 115 -18.69 21.07 9.51
CA LYS A 115 -19.08 21.42 10.88
C LYS A 115 -18.53 20.47 11.94
N GLU A 116 -18.13 19.27 11.57
CA GLU A 116 -17.54 18.28 12.49
C GLU A 116 -16.09 18.60 12.85
N ILE A 117 -15.39 19.43 12.05
CA ILE A 117 -13.99 19.80 12.28
C ILE A 117 -13.81 20.46 13.66
N GLY A 118 -14.75 21.31 14.07
CA GLY A 118 -14.71 21.98 15.37
C GLY A 118 -14.99 21.07 16.58
N ARG A 119 -15.39 19.81 16.34
CA ARG A 119 -15.69 18.82 17.38
C ARG A 119 -14.56 17.83 17.62
N ILE A 120 -13.47 17.91 16.82
CA ILE A 120 -12.32 17.02 16.94
C ILE A 120 -11.57 17.35 18.23
N ASP A 121 -11.34 16.35 19.07
CA ASP A 121 -10.54 16.51 20.27
C ASP A 121 -9.08 16.86 19.90
N ARG A 122 -8.45 17.73 20.72
CA ARG A 122 -7.06 18.15 20.51
C ARG A 122 -6.08 16.98 20.47
N ARG A 123 -6.36 15.94 21.24
CA ARG A 123 -5.54 14.73 21.26
C ARG A 123 -5.64 13.96 19.94
N GLU A 124 -6.84 13.80 19.42
CA GLU A 124 -7.09 13.15 18.12
C GLU A 124 -6.45 13.95 16.99
N LEU A 125 -6.62 15.27 17.00
CA LEU A 125 -5.99 16.17 16.04
C LEU A 125 -4.46 16.03 16.05
N GLY A 126 -3.85 15.93 17.25
CA GLY A 126 -2.41 15.71 17.40
C GLY A 126 -1.95 14.41 16.72
N PHE A 127 -2.65 13.29 16.91
CA PHE A 127 -2.32 12.03 16.25
C PHE A 127 -2.53 12.09 14.75
N ILE A 128 -3.57 12.76 14.26
CA ILE A 128 -3.82 12.95 12.83
C ILE A 128 -2.68 13.77 12.19
N CYS A 129 -2.27 14.86 12.84
CA CYS A 129 -1.15 15.69 12.36
C CYS A 129 0.17 14.90 12.34
N LEU A 130 0.47 14.13 13.38
CA LEU A 130 1.67 13.31 13.44
C LEU A 130 1.66 12.22 12.35
N SER A 131 0.51 11.59 12.12
CA SER A 131 0.31 10.65 11.02
C SER A 131 0.52 11.31 9.65
N GLY A 132 0.04 12.55 9.49
CA GLY A 132 0.25 13.36 8.28
C GLY A 132 1.73 13.63 8.00
N LEU A 133 2.49 14.01 9.03
CA LEU A 133 3.94 14.22 8.93
C LEU A 133 4.68 12.94 8.55
N ALA A 134 4.35 11.82 9.19
CA ALA A 134 4.92 10.51 8.87
C ALA A 134 4.61 10.09 7.43
N THR A 135 3.38 10.31 6.97
CA THR A 135 2.95 10.04 5.59
C THR A 135 3.71 10.91 4.60
N GLY A 136 3.86 12.21 4.88
CA GLY A 136 4.62 13.13 4.03
C GLY A 136 6.07 12.70 3.88
N GLY A 137 6.75 12.38 4.99
CA GLY A 137 8.12 11.85 4.95
C GLY A 137 8.24 10.54 4.16
N SER A 138 7.29 9.62 4.35
CA SER A 138 7.25 8.35 3.59
C SER A 138 7.12 8.61 2.08
N TRP A 139 6.23 9.50 1.66
CA TRP A 139 6.04 9.81 0.24
C TRP A 139 7.25 10.51 -0.39
N LEU A 140 7.94 11.40 0.33
CA LEU A 140 9.17 12.03 -0.17
C LEU A 140 10.25 10.97 -0.44
N CYS A 141 10.47 10.05 0.49
CA CYS A 141 11.42 8.95 0.31
C CYS A 141 11.00 8.00 -0.82
N TYR A 142 9.70 7.67 -0.89
CA TYR A 142 9.16 6.77 -1.91
C TYR A 142 9.32 7.34 -3.33
N TYR A 143 9.00 8.62 -3.54
CA TYR A 143 9.15 9.26 -4.85
C TYR A 143 10.61 9.40 -5.25
N LYS A 144 11.50 9.67 -4.29
CA LYS A 144 12.93 9.68 -4.56
C LYS A 144 13.43 8.29 -4.98
N ALA A 145 13.01 7.26 -4.28
CA ALA A 145 13.34 5.88 -4.62
C ALA A 145 12.79 5.49 -6.02
N LEU A 146 11.54 5.88 -6.35
CA LEU A 146 10.96 5.65 -7.68
C LEU A 146 11.72 6.40 -8.78
N GLN A 147 12.26 7.58 -8.50
CA GLN A 147 13.05 8.34 -9.46
C GLN A 147 14.36 7.63 -9.78
N ASP A 148 15.05 7.13 -8.77
CA ASP A 148 16.39 6.54 -8.88
C ASP A 148 16.37 5.04 -9.25
N GLY A 149 15.24 4.33 -8.98
CA GLY A 149 15.14 2.87 -9.13
C GLY A 149 13.99 2.41 -10.04
N LEU A 150 13.98 1.11 -10.32
CA LEU A 150 12.92 0.45 -11.07
C LEU A 150 11.64 0.34 -10.23
N ALA A 151 10.48 0.63 -10.82
CA ALA A 151 9.21 0.53 -10.11
C ALA A 151 8.91 -0.92 -9.67
N SER A 152 9.31 -1.90 -10.48
CA SER A 152 9.18 -3.33 -10.15
C SER A 152 9.95 -3.76 -8.90
N VAL A 153 10.97 -3.00 -8.51
CA VAL A 153 11.81 -3.25 -7.32
C VAL A 153 11.36 -2.39 -6.14
N VAL A 154 11.21 -1.09 -6.37
CA VAL A 154 10.89 -0.11 -5.31
C VAL A 154 9.55 -0.39 -4.65
N VAL A 155 8.52 -0.71 -5.46
CA VAL A 155 7.17 -0.96 -4.92
C VAL A 155 7.11 -2.18 -4.00
N PRO A 156 7.69 -3.34 -4.31
CA PRO A 156 7.77 -4.45 -3.36
C PRO A 156 8.54 -4.11 -2.08
N ILE A 157 9.65 -3.36 -2.17
CA ILE A 157 10.44 -2.96 -0.99
C ILE A 157 9.59 -2.09 -0.06
N ASP A 158 8.85 -1.12 -0.58
CA ASP A 158 7.92 -0.31 0.22
C ASP A 158 6.91 -1.18 0.99
N LYS A 159 6.46 -2.27 0.37
CA LYS A 159 5.52 -3.22 1.00
C LYS A 159 6.12 -4.03 2.15
N LEU A 160 7.43 -4.05 2.34
CA LEU A 160 8.07 -4.62 3.55
C LEU A 160 7.68 -3.88 4.84
N SER A 161 7.09 -2.69 4.74
CA SER A 161 6.45 -1.99 5.87
C SER A 161 5.43 -2.87 6.62
N ILE A 162 4.93 -3.93 5.98
CA ILE A 162 4.09 -4.95 6.65
C ILE A 162 4.81 -5.63 7.82
N LEU A 163 6.14 -5.79 7.75
CA LEU A 163 6.93 -6.37 8.84
C LEU A 163 6.82 -5.51 10.11
N VAL A 164 6.96 -4.19 9.93
CA VAL A 164 6.85 -3.23 11.04
C VAL A 164 5.43 -3.24 11.60
N THR A 165 4.42 -3.27 10.74
CA THR A 165 3.01 -3.33 11.16
C THR A 165 2.72 -4.60 11.96
N ILE A 166 3.25 -5.74 11.54
CA ILE A 166 3.04 -7.03 12.21
C ILE A 166 3.81 -7.06 13.55
N ALA A 167 5.05 -6.58 13.56
CA ALA A 167 5.84 -6.49 14.79
C ALA A 167 5.13 -5.60 15.83
N PHE A 168 4.62 -4.45 15.40
CA PHE A 168 3.84 -3.56 16.25
C PHE A 168 2.56 -4.20 16.76
N SER A 169 1.81 -4.89 15.89
CA SER A 169 0.59 -5.61 16.25
C SER A 169 0.86 -6.71 17.28
N TRP A 170 1.98 -7.42 17.14
CA TRP A 170 2.38 -8.44 18.09
C TRP A 170 2.78 -7.85 19.46
N ILE A 171 3.55 -6.75 19.46
CA ILE A 171 4.04 -6.12 20.69
C ILE A 171 2.91 -5.40 21.44
N VAL A 172 2.08 -4.61 20.74
CA VAL A 172 1.08 -3.73 21.36
C VAL A 172 -0.26 -4.43 21.56
N PHE A 173 -0.72 -5.19 20.56
CA PHE A 173 -2.03 -5.86 20.60
C PHE A 173 -1.95 -7.34 20.97
N HIS A 174 -0.74 -7.89 21.16
CA HIS A 174 -0.51 -9.30 21.48
C HIS A 174 -1.20 -10.28 20.49
N GLU A 175 -1.42 -9.83 19.25
CA GLU A 175 -2.02 -10.65 18.20
C GLU A 175 -1.05 -11.73 17.75
N LYS A 176 -1.44 -13.01 17.91
CA LYS A 176 -0.64 -14.15 17.47
C LYS A 176 -0.85 -14.39 15.96
N LEU A 177 0.24 -14.46 15.21
CA LEU A 177 0.21 -14.91 13.82
C LEU A 177 -0.06 -16.41 13.75
N THR A 178 -0.90 -16.82 12.81
CA THR A 178 -1.01 -18.24 12.50
C THR A 178 0.21 -18.73 11.73
N LYS A 179 0.50 -20.03 11.80
CA LYS A 179 1.61 -20.66 11.06
C LYS A 179 1.56 -20.35 9.55
N LYS A 180 0.35 -20.29 8.97
CA LYS A 180 0.15 -19.95 7.56
C LYS A 180 0.53 -18.49 7.25
N ALA A 181 0.18 -17.55 8.15
CA ALA A 181 0.54 -16.14 7.99
C ALA A 181 2.04 -15.92 8.12
N VAL A 182 2.73 -16.64 9.01
CA VAL A 182 4.20 -16.60 9.12
C VAL A 182 4.85 -17.10 7.83
N LEU A 183 4.37 -18.23 7.28
CA LEU A 183 4.88 -18.74 6.01
C LEU A 183 4.67 -17.76 4.87
N GLY A 184 3.46 -17.17 4.77
CA GLY A 184 3.15 -16.14 3.77
C GLY A 184 4.06 -14.92 3.90
N LEU A 185 4.33 -14.48 5.12
CA LEU A 185 5.25 -13.38 5.40
C LEU A 185 6.67 -13.69 4.93
N LEU A 186 7.17 -14.88 5.23
CA LEU A 186 8.49 -15.33 4.78
C LEU A 186 8.59 -15.36 3.25
N CYS A 187 7.54 -15.81 2.55
CA CYS A 187 7.50 -15.80 1.09
C CYS A 187 7.55 -14.37 0.52
N ILE A 188 6.80 -13.42 1.11
CA ILE A 188 6.83 -12.01 0.69
C ILE A 188 8.22 -11.42 0.89
N VAL A 189 8.81 -11.62 2.07
CA VAL A 189 10.14 -11.10 2.40
C VAL A 189 11.20 -11.68 1.46
N ALA A 190 11.23 -13.01 1.30
CA ALA A 190 12.18 -13.67 0.42
C ALA A 190 12.04 -13.19 -1.03
N GLY A 191 10.81 -13.16 -1.57
CA GLY A 191 10.56 -12.67 -2.93
C GLY A 191 10.97 -11.22 -3.14
N THR A 192 10.72 -10.36 -2.16
CA THR A 192 11.11 -8.94 -2.21
C THR A 192 12.63 -8.75 -2.10
N MET A 193 13.29 -9.50 -1.22
CA MET A 193 14.75 -9.41 -1.05
C MET A 193 15.49 -9.91 -2.29
N ILE A 194 15.04 -11.02 -2.90
CA ILE A 194 15.61 -11.49 -4.16
C ILE A 194 15.43 -10.42 -5.26
N LEU A 195 14.25 -9.81 -5.34
CA LEU A 195 13.96 -8.78 -6.32
C LEU A 195 14.79 -7.50 -6.11
N ALA A 196 15.16 -7.20 -4.87
CA ALA A 196 15.97 -6.02 -4.54
C ALA A 196 17.47 -6.19 -4.89
N VAL A 197 17.93 -7.43 -5.03
CA VAL A 197 19.34 -7.75 -5.36
C VAL A 197 19.55 -7.95 -6.88
N LEU A 198 18.46 -8.12 -7.62
CA LEU A 198 18.45 -8.25 -9.09
C LEU A 198 18.54 -6.91 -9.81
#